data_5c92384d3ac0c9286eb1a28b1ed55d84
#
_entry.id   5c92384d3ac0c9286eb1a28b1ed55d84
#
_cell.length_a   1.000
_cell.length_b   1.000
_cell.length_c   1.000
_cell.angle_alpha   90.00
_cell.angle_beta   90.00
_cell.angle_gamma   90.00
#
_symmetry.space_group_name_H-M   'P 1'
#
loop_
_entity.id
_entity.type
_entity.pdbx_description
1 polymer ?
#
loop_
_entity_poly.entity_id
_entity_poly.type
_entity_poly.pdbx_seq_one_letter_code
_entity_poly.pdbx_strand_id
1 'polypeptide(L)'
;MEIKKGATPEEMIEAGRKAKQAGFEYSLYVLLGIGGEEKWESHAKGTAEVLNQIDPHFIRVRTFIPQPGSPLYDAMIEGRFRSASPETILKENKLLLEELQVTSQFLSDHISNLLPLHGKLPEEKERMVQMIDDALKGLREDVSLREEMEMRRHLINL
;
A
#
# COMPACT_ATOMS: atom_id res chain seq x y z
N MET A 1 1.08 -3.96 18.31
CA MET A 1 -0.04 -4.86 17.94
C MET A 1 0.37 -5.67 16.72
N GLU A 2 0.10 -6.96 16.70
CA GLU A 2 0.44 -7.86 15.60
C GLU A 2 -0.83 -8.17 14.78
N ILE A 3 -0.73 -8.05 13.46
CA ILE A 3 -1.83 -8.39 12.55
C ILE A 3 -1.70 -9.88 12.23
N LYS A 4 -2.65 -10.68 12.68
CA LYS A 4 -2.69 -12.12 12.42
C LYS A 4 -3.27 -12.39 11.04
N LYS A 5 -2.43 -12.61 10.05
CA LYS A 5 -2.86 -12.85 8.66
C LYS A 5 -3.20 -14.33 8.37
N GLY A 6 -2.85 -15.23 9.29
CA GLY A 6 -3.10 -16.66 9.13
C GLY A 6 -2.14 -17.40 8.20
N ALA A 7 -1.16 -16.71 7.63
CA ALA A 7 -0.10 -17.27 6.79
C ALA A 7 1.22 -16.53 7.03
N THR A 8 2.33 -17.23 6.98
CA THR A 8 3.67 -16.65 7.07
C THR A 8 4.10 -16.09 5.69
N PRO A 9 5.11 -15.19 5.65
CA PRO A 9 5.69 -14.75 4.39
C PRO A 9 6.17 -15.90 3.50
N GLU A 10 6.81 -16.92 4.08
CA GLU A 10 7.32 -18.08 3.37
C GLU A 10 6.19 -18.90 2.73
N GLU A 11 5.10 -19.14 3.46
CA GLU A 11 3.91 -19.82 2.93
C GLU A 11 3.27 -19.02 1.78
N MET A 12 3.22 -17.69 1.87
CA MET A 12 2.71 -16.83 0.81
C MET A 12 3.60 -16.89 -0.43
N ILE A 13 4.93 -16.87 -0.25
CA ILE A 13 5.89 -16.97 -1.36
C ILE A 13 5.76 -18.34 -2.04
N GLU A 14 5.69 -19.41 -1.28
CA GLU A 14 5.53 -20.76 -1.82
C GLU A 14 4.22 -20.90 -2.61
N ALA A 15 3.10 -20.41 -2.06
CA ALA A 15 1.80 -20.45 -2.71
C ALA A 15 1.81 -19.64 -4.02
N GLY A 16 2.38 -18.43 -4.00
CA GLY A 16 2.50 -17.58 -5.19
C GLY A 16 3.33 -18.22 -6.29
N ARG A 17 4.47 -18.82 -5.94
CA ARG A 17 5.33 -19.54 -6.90
C ARG A 17 4.63 -20.76 -7.50
N LYS A 18 3.93 -21.55 -6.68
CA LYS A 18 3.13 -22.70 -7.16
C LYS A 18 2.03 -22.27 -8.13
N ALA A 19 1.31 -21.19 -7.82
CA ALA A 19 0.28 -20.66 -8.71
C ALA A 19 0.87 -20.23 -10.07
N LYS A 20 2.02 -19.54 -10.05
CA LYS A 20 2.73 -19.13 -11.27
C LYS A 20 3.19 -20.33 -12.11
N GLN A 21 3.77 -21.34 -11.46
CA GLN A 21 4.21 -22.59 -12.11
C GLN A 21 3.05 -23.37 -12.72
N ALA A 22 1.87 -23.32 -12.10
CA ALA A 22 0.65 -23.95 -12.61
C ALA A 22 -0.02 -23.14 -13.76
N GLY A 23 0.57 -22.01 -14.17
CA GLY A 23 0.08 -21.18 -15.28
C GLY A 23 -1.08 -20.26 -14.92
N PHE A 24 -1.36 -20.06 -13.64
CA PHE A 24 -2.38 -19.09 -13.22
C PHE A 24 -1.88 -17.66 -13.38
N GLU A 25 -2.72 -16.81 -13.96
CA GLU A 25 -2.58 -15.36 -13.90
C GLU A 25 -3.32 -14.83 -12.66
N TYR A 26 -2.62 -14.11 -11.80
CA TYR A 26 -3.19 -13.69 -10.51
C TYR A 26 -2.69 -12.32 -10.05
N SER A 27 -3.47 -11.74 -9.15
CA SER A 27 -3.18 -10.46 -8.50
C SER A 27 -2.86 -10.66 -7.02
N LEU A 28 -1.90 -9.91 -6.50
CA LEU A 28 -1.69 -9.76 -5.07
C LEU A 28 -2.12 -8.36 -4.62
N TYR A 29 -2.83 -8.31 -3.50
CA TYR A 29 -3.27 -7.06 -2.91
C TYR A 29 -2.28 -6.58 -1.85
N VAL A 30 -1.94 -5.30 -1.92
CA VAL A 30 -1.17 -4.56 -0.91
C VAL A 30 -2.08 -3.56 -0.23
N LEU A 31 -1.98 -3.46 1.09
CA LEU A 31 -2.81 -2.58 1.89
C LEU A 31 -1.94 -1.51 2.56
N LEU A 32 -1.76 -0.35 1.90
CA LEU A 32 -0.98 0.78 2.43
C LEU A 32 -1.64 1.34 3.70
N GLY A 33 -0.81 1.83 4.61
CA GLY A 33 -1.26 2.45 5.85
C GLY A 33 -1.64 1.47 6.96
N ILE A 34 -1.61 0.15 6.71
CA ILE A 34 -1.94 -0.85 7.75
C ILE A 34 -0.89 -0.91 8.86
N GLY A 35 0.34 -0.48 8.59
CA GLY A 35 1.42 -0.30 9.58
C GLY A 35 1.26 0.95 10.45
N GLY A 36 0.33 1.83 10.11
CA GLY A 36 0.16 3.13 10.77
C GLY A 36 1.37 4.05 10.60
N GLU A 37 1.42 5.12 11.41
CA GLU A 37 2.52 6.10 11.39
C GLU A 37 3.88 5.52 11.82
N GLU A 38 3.87 4.42 12.56
CA GLU A 38 5.10 3.93 13.20
C GLU A 38 5.81 2.82 12.41
N LYS A 39 5.07 2.05 11.60
CA LYS A 39 5.60 0.84 10.96
C LYS A 39 5.52 0.84 9.43
N TRP A 40 5.20 1.98 8.82
CA TRP A 40 5.03 2.08 7.37
C TRP A 40 6.29 1.66 6.58
N GLU A 41 7.51 2.06 7.06
CA GLU A 41 8.76 1.69 6.38
C GLU A 41 9.01 0.19 6.41
N SER A 42 8.85 -0.43 7.59
CA SER A 42 9.04 -1.87 7.73
C SER A 42 7.99 -2.66 6.96
N HIS A 43 6.77 -2.13 6.88
CA HIS A 43 5.70 -2.71 6.08
C HIS A 43 6.01 -2.63 4.57
N ALA A 44 6.44 -1.47 4.06
CA ALA A 44 6.82 -1.31 2.66
C ALA A 44 7.94 -2.27 2.26
N LYS A 45 9.03 -2.30 3.03
CA LYS A 45 10.20 -3.17 2.76
C LYS A 45 9.86 -4.66 2.82
N GLY A 46 9.18 -5.10 3.89
CA GLY A 46 8.77 -6.50 4.03
C GLY A 46 7.78 -6.93 2.95
N THR A 47 6.87 -6.04 2.53
CA THR A 47 5.95 -6.29 1.42
C THR A 47 6.70 -6.42 0.09
N ALA A 48 7.65 -5.52 -0.19
CA ALA A 48 8.48 -5.58 -1.39
C ALA A 48 9.31 -6.88 -1.43
N GLU A 49 9.89 -7.29 -0.30
CA GLU A 49 10.67 -8.53 -0.20
C GLU A 49 9.84 -9.76 -0.61
N VAL A 50 8.61 -9.87 -0.11
CA VAL A 50 7.70 -10.95 -0.48
C VAL A 50 7.31 -10.88 -1.95
N LEU A 51 6.93 -9.70 -2.44
CA LEU A 51 6.52 -9.50 -3.83
C LEU A 51 7.66 -9.79 -4.81
N ASN A 52 8.89 -9.38 -4.49
CA ASN A 52 10.07 -9.65 -5.32
C ASN A 52 10.36 -11.15 -5.47
N GLN A 53 10.07 -11.94 -4.43
CA GLN A 53 10.25 -13.38 -4.49
C GLN A 53 9.14 -14.11 -5.24
N ILE A 54 7.96 -13.52 -5.35
CA ILE A 54 6.80 -14.08 -6.05
C ILE A 54 6.75 -13.63 -7.51
N ASP A 55 7.04 -12.35 -7.77
CA ASP A 55 6.86 -11.66 -9.06
C ASP A 55 5.47 -11.93 -9.67
N PRO A 56 4.38 -11.48 -9.02
CA PRO A 56 3.02 -11.73 -9.48
C PRO A 56 2.72 -10.97 -10.79
N HIS A 57 1.68 -11.37 -11.52
CA HIS A 57 1.26 -10.68 -12.76
C HIS A 57 0.77 -9.26 -12.47
N PHE A 58 0.00 -9.10 -11.38
CA PHE A 58 -0.56 -7.82 -10.95
C PHE A 58 -0.31 -7.57 -9.47
N ILE A 59 0.07 -6.34 -9.15
CA ILE A 59 0.09 -5.81 -7.78
C ILE A 59 -1.02 -4.78 -7.69
N ARG A 60 -2.03 -5.04 -6.86
CA ARG A 60 -3.16 -4.14 -6.63
C ARG A 60 -3.04 -3.49 -5.27
N VAL A 61 -2.93 -2.17 -5.28
CA VAL A 61 -2.74 -1.38 -4.06
C VAL A 61 -4.06 -0.79 -3.61
N ARG A 62 -4.32 -0.86 -2.30
CA ARG A 62 -5.44 -0.19 -1.63
C ARG A 62 -4.93 0.52 -0.39
N THR A 63 -5.61 1.57 0.03
CA THR A 63 -5.33 2.23 1.30
C THR A 63 -6.21 1.64 2.40
N PHE A 64 -5.59 1.34 3.53
CA PHE A 64 -6.26 0.85 4.71
C PHE A 64 -7.12 1.94 5.36
N ILE A 65 -8.37 1.60 5.61
CA ILE A 65 -9.32 2.44 6.34
C ILE A 65 -9.85 1.60 7.50
N PRO A 66 -9.56 1.97 8.77
CA PRO A 66 -10.05 1.24 9.93
C PRO A 66 -11.58 1.20 9.94
N GLN A 67 -12.16 0.01 10.01
CA GLN A 67 -13.62 -0.16 10.05
C GLN A 67 -14.11 -0.30 11.48
N PRO A 68 -15.24 0.36 11.87
CA PRO A 68 -15.85 0.16 13.16
C PRO A 68 -16.07 -1.32 13.49
N GLY A 69 -15.73 -1.72 14.74
CA GLY A 69 -15.80 -3.11 15.18
C GLY A 69 -14.61 -3.98 14.78
N SER A 70 -13.60 -3.43 14.09
CA SER A 70 -12.34 -4.15 13.87
C SER A 70 -11.34 -3.88 15.01
N PRO A 71 -10.46 -4.85 15.35
CA PRO A 71 -9.47 -4.66 16.40
C PRO A 71 -8.53 -3.46 16.18
N LEU A 72 -8.25 -3.10 14.91
CA LEU A 72 -7.44 -1.92 14.59
C LEU A 72 -8.20 -0.62 14.80
N TYR A 73 -9.51 -0.61 14.53
CA TYR A 73 -10.37 0.54 14.84
C TYR A 73 -10.44 0.78 16.34
N ASP A 74 -10.67 -0.27 17.14
CA ASP A 74 -10.72 -0.18 18.60
C ASP A 74 -9.37 0.32 19.15
N ALA A 75 -8.26 -0.22 18.64
CA ALA A 75 -6.92 0.24 19.01
C ALA A 75 -6.66 1.71 18.64
N MET A 76 -7.24 2.19 17.54
CA MET A 76 -7.16 3.61 17.13
C MET A 76 -7.93 4.50 18.10
N ILE A 77 -9.17 4.13 18.47
CA ILE A 77 -9.98 4.87 19.45
C ILE A 77 -9.30 4.92 20.82
N GLU A 78 -8.64 3.84 21.21
CA GLU A 78 -7.89 3.76 22.48
C GLU A 78 -6.49 4.41 22.42
N GLY A 79 -6.09 4.99 21.30
CA GLY A 79 -4.79 5.65 21.11
C GLY A 79 -3.59 4.70 21.04
N ARG A 80 -3.82 3.39 20.91
CA ARG A 80 -2.78 2.35 20.77
C ARG A 80 -2.33 2.13 19.32
N PHE A 81 -3.08 2.67 18.35
CA PHE A 81 -2.75 2.65 16.94
C PHE A 81 -2.97 4.04 16.34
N ARG A 82 -1.95 4.60 15.72
CA ARG A 82 -2.03 5.83 14.95
C ARG A 82 -2.16 5.51 13.47
N SER A 83 -3.32 5.84 12.87
CA SER A 83 -3.50 5.70 11.43
C SER A 83 -2.48 6.51 10.66
N ALA A 84 -1.96 5.95 9.58
CA ALA A 84 -1.03 6.65 8.71
C ALA A 84 -1.68 7.92 8.11
N SER A 85 -0.97 9.03 8.13
CA SER A 85 -1.39 10.27 7.47
C SER A 85 -1.34 10.13 5.94
N PRO A 86 -1.98 11.02 5.16
CA PRO A 86 -1.82 11.05 3.71
C PRO A 86 -0.36 11.12 3.27
N GLU A 87 0.46 11.91 3.95
CA GLU A 87 1.90 12.01 3.67
C GLU A 87 2.61 10.67 3.89
N THR A 88 2.31 9.99 5.00
CA THR A 88 2.89 8.69 5.35
C THR A 88 2.47 7.62 4.34
N ILE A 89 1.20 7.59 3.92
CA ILE A 89 0.70 6.66 2.89
C ILE A 89 1.42 6.87 1.55
N LEU A 90 1.64 8.12 1.13
CA LEU A 90 2.38 8.41 -0.10
C LEU A 90 3.85 8.01 0.02
N LYS A 91 4.49 8.27 1.16
CA LYS A 91 5.87 7.81 1.42
C LYS A 91 5.99 6.29 1.39
N GLU A 92 5.04 5.60 1.99
CA GLU A 92 4.97 4.14 1.98
C GLU A 92 4.84 3.59 0.56
N ASN A 93 3.94 4.17 -0.24
CA ASN A 93 3.75 3.78 -1.63
C ASN A 93 5.01 4.03 -2.48
N LYS A 94 5.69 5.18 -2.25
CA LYS A 94 6.95 5.49 -2.90
C LYS A 94 8.02 4.46 -2.56
N LEU A 95 8.26 4.22 -1.27
CA LEU A 95 9.26 3.26 -0.81
C LEU A 95 8.97 1.85 -1.34
N LEU A 96 7.70 1.43 -1.32
CA LEU A 96 7.30 0.15 -1.92
C LEU A 96 7.72 0.08 -3.40
N LEU A 97 7.38 1.08 -4.21
CA LEU A 97 7.75 1.14 -5.63
C LEU A 97 9.27 1.11 -5.84
N GLU A 98 10.03 1.86 -5.05
CA GLU A 98 11.49 1.91 -5.13
C GLU A 98 12.14 0.54 -4.87
N GLU A 99 11.63 -0.20 -3.86
CA GLU A 99 12.13 -1.51 -3.45
C GLU A 99 11.66 -2.66 -4.35
N LEU A 100 10.61 -2.48 -5.16
CA LEU A 100 10.11 -3.52 -6.05
C LEU A 100 11.08 -3.81 -7.20
N GLN A 101 11.36 -5.10 -7.42
CA GLN A 101 12.20 -5.65 -8.49
C GLN A 101 11.42 -6.73 -9.26
N VAL A 102 10.24 -6.38 -9.72
CA VAL A 102 9.27 -7.29 -10.35
C VAL A 102 8.92 -6.86 -11.76
N THR A 103 8.29 -7.76 -12.52
CA THR A 103 7.78 -7.52 -13.87
C THR A 103 6.26 -7.32 -13.92
N SER A 104 5.66 -6.98 -12.79
CA SER A 104 4.21 -6.88 -12.59
C SER A 104 3.59 -5.64 -13.23
N GLN A 105 2.28 -5.72 -13.52
CA GLN A 105 1.44 -4.53 -13.65
C GLN A 105 1.12 -3.98 -12.26
N PHE A 106 1.45 -2.73 -12.01
CA PHE A 106 1.16 -2.02 -10.77
C PHE A 106 -0.11 -1.20 -10.93
N LEU A 107 -1.10 -1.42 -10.07
CA LEU A 107 -2.44 -0.83 -10.16
C LEU A 107 -2.85 -0.24 -8.80
N SER A 108 -2.93 1.08 -8.71
CA SER A 108 -3.37 1.83 -7.53
C SER A 108 -4.55 2.75 -7.89
N ASP A 109 -5.53 2.21 -8.60
CA ASP A 109 -6.68 2.91 -9.16
C ASP A 109 -7.95 2.83 -8.30
N HIS A 110 -7.88 2.21 -7.12
CA HIS A 110 -9.03 2.07 -6.23
C HIS A 110 -9.37 3.42 -5.57
N ILE A 111 -10.67 3.67 -5.36
CA ILE A 111 -11.20 4.91 -4.76
C ILE A 111 -10.61 5.24 -3.38
N SER A 112 -10.17 4.23 -2.61
CA SER A 112 -9.50 4.44 -1.32
C SER A 112 -8.11 5.04 -1.43
N ASN A 113 -7.51 5.04 -2.61
CA ASN A 113 -6.15 5.51 -2.81
C ASN A 113 -6.10 7.03 -2.98
N LEU A 114 -5.06 7.64 -2.40
CA LEU A 114 -4.86 9.09 -2.46
C LEU A 114 -4.41 9.56 -3.85
N LEU A 115 -3.69 8.69 -4.56
CA LEU A 115 -3.14 8.98 -5.88
C LEU A 115 -3.37 7.78 -6.79
N PRO A 116 -4.07 7.96 -7.93
CA PRO A 116 -4.22 6.89 -8.90
C PRO A 116 -2.90 6.69 -9.66
N LEU A 117 -2.32 5.49 -9.53
CA LEU A 117 -1.11 5.10 -10.23
C LEU A 117 -1.36 3.80 -10.99
N HIS A 118 -0.84 3.72 -12.19
CA HIS A 118 -0.80 2.48 -12.96
C HIS A 118 0.42 2.47 -13.87
N GLY A 119 1.02 1.32 -14.05
CA GLY A 119 2.17 1.18 -14.94
C GLY A 119 2.76 -0.21 -14.91
N LYS A 120 3.53 -0.51 -15.95
CA LYS A 120 4.33 -1.73 -16.07
C LYS A 120 5.66 -1.54 -15.35
N LEU A 121 6.01 -2.48 -14.49
CA LEU A 121 7.31 -2.53 -13.83
C LEU A 121 8.28 -3.44 -14.60
N PRO A 122 9.56 -3.09 -14.67
CA PRO A 122 10.18 -1.88 -14.09
C PRO A 122 10.08 -0.61 -14.96
N GLU A 123 9.57 -0.70 -16.19
CA GLU A 123 9.70 0.29 -17.25
C GLU A 123 9.11 1.66 -16.88
N GLU A 124 8.00 1.67 -16.15
CA GLU A 124 7.28 2.89 -15.78
C GLU A 124 7.45 3.27 -14.29
N LYS A 125 8.38 2.60 -13.58
CA LYS A 125 8.63 2.85 -12.14
C LYS A 125 8.96 4.32 -11.87
N GLU A 126 9.93 4.87 -12.58
CA GLU A 126 10.40 6.25 -12.37
C GLU A 126 9.28 7.27 -12.56
N ARG A 127 8.43 7.08 -13.58
CA ARG A 127 7.27 7.95 -13.79
C ARG A 127 6.31 7.92 -12.59
N MET A 128 6.00 6.74 -12.05
CA MET A 128 5.11 6.62 -10.91
C MET A 128 5.71 7.21 -9.63
N VAL A 129 7.01 7.02 -9.40
CA VAL A 129 7.74 7.64 -8.28
C VAL A 129 7.69 9.16 -8.39
N GLN A 130 7.93 9.72 -9.58
CA GLN A 130 7.84 11.17 -9.80
C GLN A 130 6.45 11.72 -9.51
N MET A 131 5.39 11.01 -9.92
CA MET A 131 4.01 11.43 -9.60
C MET A 131 3.76 11.48 -8.08
N ILE A 132 4.34 10.55 -7.32
CA ILE A 132 4.24 10.57 -5.85
C ILE A 132 5.04 11.75 -5.28
N ASP A 133 6.23 12.03 -5.78
CA ASP A 133 7.04 13.17 -5.33
C ASP A 133 6.33 14.50 -5.57
N ASP A 134 5.68 14.66 -6.71
CA ASP A 134 4.88 15.84 -7.02
C ASP A 134 3.68 15.98 -6.07
N ALA A 135 3.00 14.87 -5.76
CA ALA A 135 1.91 14.86 -4.79
C ALA A 135 2.38 15.19 -3.36
N LEU A 136 3.52 14.64 -2.93
CA LEU A 136 4.14 14.95 -1.64
C LEU A 136 4.54 16.44 -1.54
N LYS A 137 5.05 17.03 -2.62
CA LYS A 137 5.34 18.45 -2.71
C LYS A 137 4.06 19.27 -2.57
N GLY A 138 3.01 18.92 -3.32
CA GLY A 138 1.71 19.58 -3.22
C GLY A 138 1.14 19.58 -1.80
N LEU A 139 1.22 18.45 -1.08
CA LEU A 139 0.77 18.34 0.32
C LEU A 139 1.53 19.26 1.28
N ARG A 140 2.79 19.57 0.99
CA ARG A 140 3.60 20.48 1.84
C ARG A 140 3.29 21.94 1.58
N GLU A 141 3.00 22.28 0.33
CA GLU A 141 2.79 23.66 -0.14
C GLU A 141 1.34 24.13 0.01
N ASP A 142 0.37 23.20 -0.03
CA ASP A 142 -1.07 23.51 -0.01
C ASP A 142 -1.79 22.83 1.17
N VAL A 143 -2.18 23.67 2.16
CA VAL A 143 -2.94 23.22 3.34
C VAL A 143 -4.33 22.72 2.93
N SER A 144 -4.96 23.33 1.94
CA SER A 144 -6.30 22.97 1.44
C SER A 144 -6.29 21.56 0.82
N LEU A 145 -5.26 21.23 0.04
CA LEU A 145 -5.09 19.88 -0.52
C LEU A 145 -4.91 18.81 0.56
N ARG A 146 -4.20 19.15 1.64
CA ARG A 146 -4.04 18.26 2.79
C ARG A 146 -5.36 17.98 3.48
N GLU A 147 -6.16 19.01 3.73
CA GLU A 147 -7.49 18.89 4.34
C GLU A 147 -8.45 18.10 3.44
N GLU A 148 -8.41 18.30 2.14
CA GLU A 148 -9.20 17.54 1.17
C GLU A 148 -8.85 16.03 1.20
N MET A 149 -7.57 15.69 1.21
CA MET A 149 -7.13 14.31 1.27
C MET A 149 -7.50 13.63 2.59
N GLU A 150 -7.42 14.34 3.72
CA GLU A 150 -7.93 13.85 5.02
C GLU A 150 -9.44 13.61 4.99
N MET A 151 -10.22 14.55 4.44
CA MET A 151 -11.68 14.40 4.32
C MET A 151 -12.07 13.22 3.44
N ARG A 152 -11.40 12.99 2.31
CA ARG A 152 -11.68 11.84 1.43
C ARG A 152 -11.59 10.52 2.18
N ARG A 153 -10.63 10.37 3.09
CA ARG A 153 -10.49 9.17 3.91
C ARG A 153 -11.68 8.93 4.84
N HIS A 154 -12.33 9.99 5.30
CA HIS A 154 -13.52 9.90 6.16
C HIS A 154 -14.79 9.64 5.36
N LEU A 155 -14.92 10.17 4.13
CA LEU A 155 -16.08 9.98 3.27
C LEU A 155 -16.23 8.56 2.71
N ILE A 156 -15.14 7.82 2.58
CA ILE A 156 -15.16 6.43 2.10
C ILE A 156 -15.69 5.46 3.17
N ASN A 157 -15.94 5.95 4.40
CA ASN A 157 -16.54 5.20 5.50
C ASN A 157 -18.09 5.33 5.60
N LEU A 158 -18.70 6.02 4.64
CA LEU A 158 -20.17 6.14 4.51
C LEU A 158 -20.68 5.23 3.41
#